data_b80d2336d507e9f97dfd10d17125a7ca
#
_entry.id   b80d2336d507e9f97dfd10d17125a7ca
#
_cell.length_a   1.000
_cell.length_b   1.000
_cell.length_c   1.000
_cell.angle_alpha   90.00
_cell.angle_beta   90.00
_cell.angle_gamma   90.00
#
_symmetry.space_group_name_H-M   'P 1'
#
loop_
_entity.id
_entity.type
_entity.pdbx_description
1 polymer ?
#
loop_
_entity_poly.entity_id
_entity_poly.type
_entity_poly.pdbx_seq_one_letter_code
_entity_poly.pdbx_strand_id
1 'polypeptide(L)'
;LYGDIIFRGYILKGLIDSNREITVVVDSSKIQPNDPHTADYAYCSERDNRELWGRDIELNQIISSKQSSAEKACGQWIGMIGIKKQGKEWVEEAVKQLSTEPDFQNYSLIDLLNRIISNGHQIRVIYIHGHWLNVNSLNDLGKVGDFSSYDS
;
A
#
# COMPACT_ATOMS: atom_id res chain seq x y z
N LEU A 1 -8.87 -0.63 -1.17
CA LEU A 1 -8.48 -1.46 -2.30
C LEU A 1 -8.75 -0.72 -3.60
N TYR A 2 -7.74 -0.55 -4.44
CA TYR A 2 -7.95 -0.12 -5.81
C TYR A 2 -8.73 -1.20 -6.59
N GLY A 3 -9.68 -0.80 -7.42
CA GLY A 3 -10.60 -1.72 -8.08
C GLY A 3 -10.03 -2.47 -9.28
N ASP A 4 -8.80 -2.18 -9.66
CA ASP A 4 -8.11 -2.65 -10.85
C ASP A 4 -6.89 -3.55 -10.56
N ILE A 5 -6.82 -4.14 -9.37
CA ILE A 5 -5.76 -5.07 -9.00
C ILE A 5 -6.26 -6.51 -8.88
N ILE A 6 -5.45 -7.44 -9.36
CA ILE A 6 -5.60 -8.88 -9.14
C ILE A 6 -4.47 -9.35 -8.24
N PHE A 7 -4.77 -10.21 -7.27
CA PHE A 7 -3.80 -10.64 -6.26
C PHE A 7 -4.09 -12.07 -5.79
N ARG A 8 -3.08 -12.73 -5.23
CA ARG A 8 -3.23 -14.05 -4.61
C ARG A 8 -3.93 -13.96 -3.27
N GLY A 9 -4.79 -14.93 -2.97
CA GLY A 9 -5.64 -14.93 -1.77
C GLY A 9 -4.90 -14.82 -0.44
N TYR A 10 -3.65 -15.29 -0.35
CA TYR A 10 -2.87 -15.17 0.89
C TYR A 10 -2.58 -13.72 1.29
N ILE A 11 -2.53 -12.80 0.31
CA ILE A 11 -2.32 -11.37 0.57
C ILE A 11 -3.52 -10.81 1.33
N LEU A 12 -4.73 -11.11 0.86
CA LEU A 12 -5.96 -10.73 1.55
C LEU A 12 -6.05 -11.37 2.94
N LYS A 13 -5.67 -12.66 3.04
CA LYS A 13 -5.61 -13.36 4.32
C LYS A 13 -4.69 -12.67 5.31
N GLY A 14 -3.51 -12.22 4.88
CA GLY A 14 -2.59 -11.45 5.72
C GLY A 14 -3.20 -10.16 6.29
N LEU A 15 -3.98 -9.42 5.50
CA LEU A 15 -4.73 -8.25 5.97
C LEU A 15 -5.83 -8.62 6.97
N ILE A 16 -6.57 -9.71 6.69
CA ILE A 16 -7.65 -10.18 7.56
C ILE A 16 -7.10 -10.66 8.91
N ASP A 17 -5.97 -11.35 8.91
CA ASP A 17 -5.35 -11.91 10.11
C ASP A 17 -4.57 -10.86 10.93
N SER A 18 -4.28 -9.69 10.35
CA SER A 18 -3.62 -8.61 11.08
C SER A 18 -4.46 -8.13 12.26
N ASN A 19 -3.83 -7.99 13.43
CA ASN A 19 -4.48 -7.49 14.67
C ASN A 19 -4.35 -5.98 14.81
N ARG A 20 -3.73 -5.30 13.87
CA ARG A 20 -3.52 -3.85 13.92
C ARG A 20 -4.75 -3.11 13.40
N GLU A 21 -4.89 -1.88 13.86
CA GLU A 21 -5.98 -0.99 13.49
C GLU A 21 -5.98 -0.66 12.01
N ILE A 22 -4.79 -0.36 11.47
CA ILE A 22 -4.59 -0.13 10.03
C ILE A 22 -3.36 -0.91 9.57
N THR A 23 -3.51 -1.61 8.44
CA THR A 23 -2.45 -2.39 7.80
C THR A 23 -2.45 -2.11 6.30
N VAL A 24 -1.28 -1.94 5.72
CA VAL A 24 -1.07 -1.77 4.28
C VAL A 24 -0.17 -2.87 3.74
N VAL A 25 -0.28 -3.14 2.43
CA VAL A 25 0.54 -4.15 1.75
C VAL A 25 1.53 -3.45 0.83
N VAL A 26 2.81 -3.79 0.97
CA VAL A 26 3.92 -3.22 0.21
C VAL A 26 4.68 -4.33 -0.50
N ASP A 27 4.83 -4.19 -1.81
CA ASP A 27 5.68 -5.08 -2.62
C ASP A 27 7.12 -4.60 -2.60
N SER A 28 7.98 -5.31 -1.90
CA SER A 28 9.41 -5.00 -1.78
C SER A 28 10.23 -5.45 -3.00
N SER A 29 9.69 -6.30 -3.86
CA SER A 29 10.38 -6.78 -5.07
C SER A 29 10.35 -5.76 -6.22
N LYS A 30 9.45 -4.77 -6.16
CA LYS A 30 9.25 -3.77 -7.20
C LYS A 30 9.72 -2.39 -6.75
N ILE A 31 11.01 -2.16 -6.84
CA ILE A 31 11.61 -0.82 -6.73
C ILE A 31 12.36 -0.58 -8.04
N GLN A 32 11.62 -0.22 -9.11
CA GLN A 32 12.25 0.16 -10.36
C GLN A 32 12.17 1.69 -10.53
N PRO A 33 13.33 2.36 -10.60
CA PRO A 33 13.38 3.83 -10.71
C PRO A 33 12.76 4.38 -12.00
N ASN A 34 12.46 3.51 -12.98
CA ASN A 34 12.04 3.89 -14.32
C ASN A 34 10.74 3.20 -14.76
N ASP A 35 9.89 2.77 -13.84
CA ASP A 35 8.57 2.27 -14.24
C ASP A 35 7.74 3.47 -14.75
N PRO A 36 7.35 3.50 -16.05
CA PRO A 36 6.51 4.56 -16.61
C PRO A 36 5.09 4.56 -16.01
N HIS A 37 4.73 3.52 -15.26
CA HIS A 37 3.46 3.45 -14.56
C HIS A 37 3.58 4.15 -13.21
N THR A 38 2.58 4.95 -12.88
CA THR A 38 2.48 5.68 -11.62
C THR A 38 2.53 4.72 -10.43
N ALA A 39 3.70 4.60 -9.81
CA ALA A 39 3.89 3.81 -8.60
C ALA A 39 3.74 4.72 -7.37
N ASP A 40 3.20 4.17 -6.29
CA ASP A 40 3.14 4.80 -4.99
C ASP A 40 4.21 4.16 -4.11
N TYR A 41 5.25 4.91 -3.78
CA TYR A 41 6.39 4.40 -3.02
C TYR A 41 6.16 4.49 -1.53
N ALA A 42 6.40 3.38 -0.83
CA ALA A 42 6.31 3.29 0.62
C ALA A 42 7.69 3.42 1.26
N TYR A 43 7.76 4.26 2.28
CA TYR A 43 8.90 4.43 3.17
C TYR A 43 8.51 3.88 4.54
N CYS A 44 9.27 2.92 5.04
CA CYS A 44 8.92 2.15 6.22
C CYS A 44 10.02 2.24 7.28
N SER A 45 9.71 1.83 8.50
CA SER A 45 10.66 1.81 9.62
C SER A 45 11.86 0.92 9.33
N GLU A 46 11.65 -0.20 8.65
CA GLU A 46 12.71 -1.12 8.24
C GLU A 46 12.44 -1.65 6.83
N ARG A 47 13.51 -1.88 6.06
CA ARG A 47 13.42 -2.55 4.76
C ARG A 47 13.11 -4.03 4.94
N ASP A 48 12.47 -4.64 3.95
CA ASP A 48 12.23 -6.07 3.94
C ASP A 48 13.56 -6.84 3.92
N ASN A 49 13.74 -7.67 4.93
CA ASN A 49 14.85 -8.62 5.03
C ASN A 49 14.40 -9.88 5.78
N ARG A 50 15.17 -10.95 5.68
CA ARG A 50 14.86 -12.26 6.29
C ARG A 50 14.91 -12.24 7.83
N GLU A 51 15.47 -11.22 8.44
CA GLU A 51 15.63 -11.10 9.90
C GLU A 51 14.41 -10.44 10.57
N LEU A 52 13.45 -9.97 9.77
CA LEU A 52 12.25 -9.25 10.26
C LEU A 52 11.14 -10.17 10.80
N TRP A 53 11.39 -11.46 10.93
CA TRP A 53 10.40 -12.41 11.45
C TRP A 53 9.88 -11.96 12.83
N GLY A 54 8.56 -11.72 12.90
CA GLY A 54 7.91 -11.30 14.13
C GLY A 54 8.06 -9.83 14.50
N ARG A 55 8.73 -9.00 13.69
CA ARG A 55 8.80 -7.56 13.92
C ARG A 55 7.63 -6.82 13.31
N ASP A 56 7.13 -5.83 14.01
CA ASP A 56 6.15 -4.89 13.48
C ASP A 56 6.85 -3.82 12.64
N ILE A 57 6.61 -3.85 11.33
CA ILE A 57 7.09 -2.83 10.40
C ILE A 57 6.03 -1.73 10.32
N GLU A 58 6.45 -0.50 10.46
CA GLU A 58 5.58 0.68 10.40
C GLU A 58 5.78 1.45 9.11
N LEU A 59 4.68 1.98 8.59
CA LEU A 59 4.70 2.90 7.47
C LEU A 59 5.06 4.30 7.97
N ASN A 60 6.12 4.88 7.42
CA ASN A 60 6.51 6.26 7.73
C ASN A 60 5.85 7.26 6.77
N GLN A 61 5.75 6.90 5.49
CA GLN A 61 5.20 7.77 4.45
C GLN A 61 4.90 6.98 3.18
N ILE A 62 3.92 7.46 2.40
CA ILE A 62 3.75 7.08 0.99
C ILE A 62 3.92 8.32 0.12
N ILE A 63 4.66 8.19 -0.98
CA ILE A 63 4.87 9.28 -1.95
C ILE A 63 4.61 8.75 -3.35
N SER A 64 3.81 9.48 -4.13
CA SER A 64 3.60 9.15 -5.55
C SER A 64 4.90 9.31 -6.35
N SER A 65 5.13 8.44 -7.31
CA SER A 65 6.28 8.51 -8.24
C SER A 65 6.37 9.82 -9.01
N LYS A 66 5.26 10.55 -9.13
CA LYS A 66 5.24 11.90 -9.72
C LYS A 66 5.96 12.94 -8.86
N GLN A 67 6.16 12.67 -7.58
CA GLN A 67 6.70 13.63 -6.60
C GLN A 67 8.07 13.26 -6.06
N SER A 68 8.51 12.00 -6.24
CA SER A 68 9.78 11.52 -5.68
C SER A 68 10.43 10.44 -6.53
N SER A 69 11.75 10.34 -6.43
CA SER A 69 12.51 9.19 -6.93
C SER A 69 12.35 7.98 -5.99
N ALA A 70 12.44 6.76 -6.54
CA ALA A 70 12.40 5.52 -5.75
C ALA A 70 13.59 5.35 -4.78
N GLU A 71 14.51 6.29 -4.77
CA GLU A 71 15.70 6.27 -3.91
C GLU A 71 15.29 6.21 -2.44
N LYS A 72 15.73 5.18 -1.72
CA LYS A 72 15.39 4.89 -0.33
C LYS A 72 13.97 4.35 -0.07
N ALA A 73 13.09 4.22 -1.07
CA ALA A 73 11.83 3.53 -0.87
C ALA A 73 12.05 2.08 -0.41
N CYS A 74 11.15 1.58 0.44
CA CYS A 74 11.16 0.20 0.91
C CYS A 74 10.42 -0.74 -0.04
N GLY A 75 9.53 -0.21 -0.86
CA GLY A 75 8.76 -0.94 -1.85
C GLY A 75 7.65 -0.09 -2.44
N GLN A 76 6.80 -0.74 -3.23
CA GLN A 76 5.61 -0.14 -3.83
C GLN A 76 4.37 -0.50 -2.99
N TRP A 77 3.60 0.50 -2.58
CA TRP A 77 2.27 0.24 -2.04
C TRP A 77 1.32 -0.21 -3.16
N ILE A 78 0.63 -1.33 -2.94
CA ILE A 78 -0.23 -1.94 -3.98
C ILE A 78 -1.70 -1.50 -3.91
N GLY A 79 -2.01 -0.47 -3.12
CA GLY A 79 -3.39 0.03 -3.00
C GLY A 79 -4.29 -0.78 -2.06
N MET A 80 -3.76 -1.71 -1.28
CA MET A 80 -4.52 -2.50 -0.31
C MET A 80 -4.36 -1.97 1.10
N ILE A 81 -5.50 -1.79 1.79
CA ILE A 81 -5.59 -1.31 3.17
C ILE A 81 -6.56 -2.20 3.94
N GLY A 82 -6.15 -2.67 5.11
CA GLY A 82 -7.04 -3.25 6.12
C GLY A 82 -7.30 -2.23 7.23
N ILE A 83 -8.57 -1.98 7.54
CA ILE A 83 -8.99 -1.05 8.59
C ILE A 83 -9.86 -1.81 9.59
N LYS A 84 -9.50 -1.79 10.87
CA LYS A 84 -10.19 -2.50 11.94
C LYS A 84 -10.32 -1.65 13.19
N LYS A 85 -11.26 -2.01 14.04
CA LYS A 85 -11.41 -1.44 15.40
C LYS A 85 -11.34 0.09 15.37
N GLN A 86 -10.47 0.66 16.20
CA GLN A 86 -10.23 2.09 16.32
C GLN A 86 -9.63 2.74 15.06
N GLY A 87 -9.08 1.95 14.15
CA GLY A 87 -8.60 2.47 12.85
C GLY A 87 -9.68 3.20 12.05
N LYS A 88 -10.95 2.82 12.23
CA LYS A 88 -12.07 3.54 11.60
C LYS A 88 -12.19 4.97 12.10
N GLU A 89 -12.04 5.17 13.41
CA GLU A 89 -12.07 6.50 14.05
C GLU A 89 -10.90 7.37 13.56
N TRP A 90 -9.71 6.78 13.38
CA TRP A 90 -8.55 7.48 12.85
C TRP A 90 -8.76 7.95 11.40
N VAL A 91 -9.40 7.12 10.59
CA VAL A 91 -9.77 7.48 9.21
C VAL A 91 -10.80 8.62 9.22
N GLU A 92 -11.84 8.52 10.03
CA GLU A 92 -12.88 9.54 10.14
C GLU A 92 -12.29 10.89 10.59
N GLU A 93 -11.40 10.88 11.58
CA GLU A 93 -10.71 12.08 12.05
C GLU A 93 -9.86 12.71 10.94
N ALA A 94 -9.05 11.90 10.24
CA ALA A 94 -8.18 12.37 9.18
C ALA A 94 -9.00 12.94 8.00
N VAL A 95 -10.08 12.27 7.59
CA VAL A 95 -10.99 12.77 6.55
C VAL A 95 -11.62 14.10 6.98
N LYS A 96 -12.06 14.22 8.22
CA LYS A 96 -12.63 15.45 8.76
C LYS A 96 -11.64 16.61 8.74
N GLN A 97 -10.38 16.36 9.11
CA GLN A 97 -9.31 17.36 9.03
C GLN A 97 -9.05 17.79 7.58
N LEU A 98 -8.87 16.82 6.67
CA LEU A 98 -8.62 17.09 5.26
C LEU A 98 -9.77 17.84 4.60
N SER A 99 -11.02 17.54 4.97
CA SER A 99 -12.22 18.18 4.41
C SER A 99 -12.31 19.68 4.69
N THR A 100 -11.59 20.19 5.67
CA THR A 100 -11.50 21.62 5.96
C THR A 100 -10.47 22.37 5.13
N GLU A 101 -9.62 21.65 4.40
CA GLU A 101 -8.56 22.23 3.57
C GLU A 101 -9.09 22.61 2.18
N PRO A 102 -8.60 23.73 1.58
CA PRO A 102 -9.11 24.22 0.29
C PRO A 102 -8.96 23.22 -0.86
N ASP A 103 -7.90 22.40 -0.82
CA ASP A 103 -7.54 21.45 -1.88
C ASP A 103 -8.14 20.04 -1.68
N PHE A 104 -9.07 19.87 -0.76
CA PHE A 104 -9.64 18.58 -0.39
C PHE A 104 -10.08 17.72 -1.59
N GLN A 105 -10.65 18.34 -2.62
CA GLN A 105 -11.09 17.63 -3.83
C GLN A 105 -9.96 16.96 -4.61
N ASN A 106 -8.73 17.40 -4.41
CA ASN A 106 -7.53 16.85 -5.07
C ASN A 106 -6.81 15.80 -4.23
N TYR A 107 -7.25 15.57 -2.98
CA TYR A 107 -6.61 14.62 -2.08
C TYR A 107 -6.95 13.17 -2.45
N SER A 108 -5.94 12.32 -2.30
CA SER A 108 -5.98 10.89 -2.58
C SER A 108 -5.94 10.06 -1.29
N LEU A 109 -6.00 8.73 -1.44
CA LEU A 109 -5.76 7.81 -0.31
C LEU A 109 -4.35 7.96 0.28
N ILE A 110 -3.37 8.39 -0.51
CA ILE A 110 -2.01 8.68 -0.02
C ILE A 110 -2.04 9.82 0.99
N ASP A 111 -2.75 10.89 0.67
CA ASP A 111 -2.88 12.05 1.57
C ASP A 111 -3.57 11.66 2.87
N LEU A 112 -4.59 10.81 2.78
CA LEU A 112 -5.29 10.25 3.94
C LEU A 112 -4.35 9.44 4.83
N LEU A 113 -3.60 8.50 4.27
CA LEU A 113 -2.66 7.68 5.04
C LEU A 113 -1.55 8.51 5.68
N ASN A 114 -0.98 9.44 4.94
CA ASN A 114 0.03 10.35 5.46
C ASN A 114 -0.53 11.27 6.58
N ARG A 115 -1.81 11.68 6.49
CA ARG A 115 -2.48 12.44 7.55
C ARG A 115 -2.64 11.60 8.82
N ILE A 116 -3.05 10.35 8.70
CA ILE A 116 -3.18 9.43 9.83
C ILE A 116 -1.82 9.26 10.55
N ILE A 117 -0.75 9.11 9.78
CA ILE A 117 0.61 9.01 10.32
C ILE A 117 1.01 10.33 11.03
N SER A 118 0.74 11.49 10.42
CA SER A 118 1.07 12.79 11.00
C SER A 118 0.27 13.08 12.28
N ASN A 119 -0.90 12.47 12.44
CA ASN A 119 -1.68 12.50 13.67
C ASN A 119 -1.10 11.61 14.79
N GLY A 120 0.00 10.89 14.55
CA GLY A 120 0.67 10.05 15.52
C GLY A 120 0.17 8.60 15.57
N HIS A 121 -0.64 8.16 14.61
CA HIS A 121 -1.12 6.80 14.55
C HIS A 121 -0.18 5.91 13.72
N GLN A 122 -0.04 4.65 14.18
CA GLN A 122 0.82 3.67 13.53
C GLN A 122 0.06 2.86 12.49
N ILE A 123 0.62 2.77 11.28
CA ILE A 123 0.13 1.92 10.21
C ILE A 123 1.12 0.78 10.01
N ARG A 124 0.64 -0.46 10.13
CA ARG A 124 1.46 -1.65 9.92
C ARG A 124 1.69 -1.90 8.44
N VAL A 125 2.89 -2.37 8.11
CA VAL A 125 3.27 -2.83 6.78
C VAL A 125 3.37 -4.35 6.75
N ILE A 126 2.75 -4.97 5.74
CA ILE A 126 2.99 -6.36 5.33
C ILE A 126 3.77 -6.32 4.04
N TYR A 127 4.97 -6.89 4.03
CA TYR A 127 5.76 -7.05 2.81
C TYR A 127 5.33 -8.28 2.02
N ILE A 128 5.26 -8.11 0.70
CA ILE A 128 5.06 -9.18 -0.27
C ILE A 128 6.12 -9.09 -1.37
N HIS A 129 6.26 -10.17 -2.15
CA HIS A 129 7.17 -10.25 -3.29
C HIS A 129 6.37 -10.62 -4.55
N GLY A 130 5.76 -9.64 -5.21
CA GLY A 130 4.91 -9.87 -6.36
C GLY A 130 3.57 -10.52 -6.01
N HIS A 131 3.08 -11.41 -6.84
CA HIS A 131 1.80 -12.12 -6.72
C HIS A 131 0.57 -11.21 -6.78
N TRP A 132 0.73 -10.10 -7.48
CA TRP A 132 -0.34 -9.15 -7.80
C TRP A 132 -0.08 -8.50 -9.16
N LEU A 133 -1.13 -7.98 -9.78
CA LEU A 133 -1.09 -7.27 -11.05
C LEU A 133 -2.06 -6.10 -11.03
N ASN A 134 -1.62 -4.96 -11.60
CA ASN A 134 -2.53 -3.90 -12.01
C ASN A 134 -3.08 -4.21 -13.40
N VAL A 135 -4.39 -4.04 -13.57
CA VAL A 135 -5.07 -4.23 -14.85
C VAL A 135 -5.52 -2.87 -15.38
N ASN A 136 -4.58 -2.13 -15.96
CA ASN A 136 -4.83 -0.78 -16.48
C ASN A 136 -5.11 -0.78 -18.00
N SER A 137 -4.84 -1.89 -18.68
CA SER A 137 -4.97 -1.99 -20.14
C SER A 137 -5.42 -3.38 -20.58
N LEU A 138 -5.90 -3.47 -21.83
CA LEU A 138 -6.23 -4.77 -22.47
C LEU A 138 -5.01 -5.71 -22.56
N ASN A 139 -3.81 -5.16 -22.69
CA ASN A 139 -2.58 -5.96 -22.67
C ASN A 139 -2.33 -6.63 -21.32
N ASP A 140 -2.77 -6.02 -20.22
CA ASP A 140 -2.62 -6.60 -18.89
C ASP A 140 -3.57 -7.79 -18.68
N LEU A 141 -4.70 -7.84 -19.42
CA LEU A 141 -5.62 -8.99 -19.39
C LEU A 141 -4.96 -10.28 -19.91
N GLY A 142 -4.02 -10.18 -20.86
CA GLY A 142 -3.23 -11.33 -21.31
C GLY A 142 -2.37 -11.93 -20.17
N LYS A 143 -1.82 -11.09 -19.30
CA LYS A 143 -1.02 -11.50 -18.14
C LYS A 143 -1.85 -12.16 -17.04
N VAL A 144 -3.16 -11.87 -17.00
CA VAL A 144 -4.10 -12.48 -16.03
C VAL A 144 -4.23 -13.98 -16.27
N GLY A 145 -4.26 -14.42 -17.53
CA GLY A 145 -4.30 -15.83 -17.88
C GLY A 145 -3.07 -16.59 -17.33
N ASP A 146 -1.87 -16.02 -17.50
CA ASP A 146 -0.64 -16.59 -16.98
C ASP A 146 -0.62 -16.58 -15.44
N PHE A 147 -1.16 -15.52 -14.82
CA PHE A 147 -1.25 -15.41 -13.37
C PHE A 147 -2.17 -16.47 -12.76
N SER A 148 -3.26 -16.85 -13.42
CA SER A 148 -4.19 -17.89 -12.97
C SER A 148 -3.66 -19.30 -13.14
N SER A 149 -2.77 -19.55 -14.11
CA SER A 149 -2.26 -20.90 -14.43
C SER A 149 -1.30 -21.48 -13.40
N TYR A 150 -0.79 -20.67 -12.47
CA TYR A 150 0.09 -21.12 -11.38
C TYR A 150 -0.65 -21.67 -10.14
N ASP A 151 -1.99 -21.72 -10.16
CA ASP A 151 -2.82 -22.27 -9.07
C ASP A 151 -3.33 -23.72 -9.33
N SER A 152 -2.83 -24.37 -10.36
CA SER A 152 -3.20 -25.76 -10.69
C SER A 152 -2.11 -26.76 -10.28
#